data_7a675c85dfe56a36943034b997bbf1de
#
_entry.id   7a675c85dfe56a36943034b997bbf1de
#
_cell.length_a   1.000
_cell.length_b   1.000
_cell.length_c   1.000
_cell.angle_alpha   90.00
_cell.angle_beta   90.00
_cell.angle_gamma   90.00
#
_symmetry.space_group_name_H-M   'P 1'
#
loop_
_entity.id
_entity.type
_entity.pdbx_description
1 polymer ?
#
loop_
_entity_poly.entity_id
_entity_poly.type
_entity_poly.pdbx_seq_one_letter_code
_entity_poly.pdbx_strand_id
1 'polypeptide(L)'
;MDMAKEMGYRVTAFHHAVEAYKIGDLLRENGVCSAIWADWYGFKMEAYDGILENAAYLQREGACVVIHSDSDQGIQRLNQEAAKAQAAGRRVGIDIPDADVISWITLNAARAMGIDKMTGSLEPGKMADVVLWNGDPLSVYSRPEKVWIDGALMYDALDRKRRPVSDFELGQPGEGDVK
;
A
#
# COMPACT_ATOMS: atom_id res chain seq x y z
N MET A 1 -7.58 -14.33 -17.24
CA MET A 1 -8.64 -13.33 -17.55
C MET A 1 -9.68 -13.87 -18.51
N ASP A 2 -9.28 -14.62 -19.54
CA ASP A 2 -10.22 -15.16 -20.53
C ASP A 2 -11.19 -16.19 -19.93
N MET A 3 -10.70 -17.12 -19.14
CA MET A 3 -11.56 -18.05 -18.39
C MET A 3 -12.59 -17.33 -17.51
N ALA A 4 -12.23 -16.23 -16.87
CA ALA A 4 -13.16 -15.45 -16.06
C ALA A 4 -14.29 -14.86 -16.93
N LYS A 5 -13.93 -14.35 -18.12
CA LYS A 5 -14.91 -13.84 -19.10
C LYS A 5 -15.87 -14.93 -19.58
N GLU A 6 -15.35 -16.12 -19.90
CA GLU A 6 -16.16 -17.28 -20.28
C GLU A 6 -17.11 -17.72 -19.17
N MET A 7 -16.67 -17.64 -17.91
CA MET A 7 -17.47 -18.02 -16.73
C MET A 7 -18.37 -16.88 -16.22
N GLY A 8 -18.36 -15.71 -16.85
CA GLY A 8 -19.25 -14.60 -16.54
C GLY A 8 -18.91 -13.80 -15.29
N TYR A 9 -17.66 -13.84 -14.82
CA TYR A 9 -17.20 -13.00 -13.71
C TYR A 9 -15.99 -12.13 -14.12
N ARG A 10 -15.68 -11.12 -13.29
CA ARG A 10 -14.56 -10.20 -13.50
C ARG A 10 -13.51 -10.42 -12.40
N VAL A 11 -12.26 -10.54 -12.82
CA VAL A 11 -11.10 -10.46 -11.93
C VAL A 11 -10.85 -8.99 -11.62
N THR A 12 -10.75 -8.62 -10.35
CA THR A 12 -10.44 -7.25 -9.90
C THR A 12 -8.97 -7.07 -9.60
N ALA A 13 -8.33 -8.11 -9.03
CA ALA A 13 -6.92 -8.08 -8.71
C ALA A 13 -6.30 -9.49 -8.72
N PHE A 14 -5.01 -9.56 -9.04
CA PHE A 14 -4.15 -10.69 -8.76
C PHE A 14 -3.29 -10.38 -7.52
N HIS A 15 -3.30 -11.30 -6.55
CA HIS A 15 -2.42 -11.22 -5.39
C HIS A 15 -1.12 -11.98 -5.66
N HIS A 16 -0.03 -11.52 -5.02
CA HIS A 16 1.31 -12.10 -5.19
C HIS A 16 1.75 -12.13 -6.66
N ALA A 17 1.41 -11.08 -7.39
CA ALA A 17 1.64 -10.98 -8.84
C ALA A 17 3.11 -10.62 -9.13
N VAL A 18 4.05 -11.48 -8.71
CA VAL A 18 5.50 -11.23 -8.75
C VAL A 18 6.05 -11.04 -10.16
N GLU A 19 5.38 -11.59 -11.17
CA GLU A 19 5.75 -11.50 -12.58
C GLU A 19 4.82 -10.57 -13.39
N ALA A 20 3.98 -9.78 -12.72
CA ALA A 20 3.00 -8.92 -13.38
C ALA A 20 3.62 -7.93 -14.37
N TYR A 21 4.87 -7.52 -14.16
CA TYR A 21 5.61 -6.68 -15.08
C TYR A 21 5.71 -7.24 -16.50
N LYS A 22 5.57 -8.57 -16.67
CA LYS A 22 5.62 -9.24 -17.98
C LYS A 22 4.33 -9.05 -18.80
N ILE A 23 3.21 -8.65 -18.16
CA ILE A 23 1.87 -8.56 -18.76
C ILE A 23 1.14 -7.26 -18.38
N GLY A 24 1.87 -6.19 -18.12
CA GLY A 24 1.31 -4.91 -17.65
C GLY A 24 0.26 -4.32 -18.59
N ASP A 25 0.47 -4.41 -19.89
CA ASP A 25 -0.46 -3.99 -20.92
C ASP A 25 -1.79 -4.75 -20.86
N LEU A 26 -1.75 -6.06 -20.71
CA LEU A 26 -2.95 -6.90 -20.58
C LEU A 26 -3.72 -6.61 -19.28
N LEU A 27 -3.01 -6.35 -18.19
CA LEU A 27 -3.62 -5.98 -16.91
C LEU A 27 -4.35 -4.64 -17.03
N ARG A 28 -3.70 -3.64 -17.65
CA ARG A 28 -4.32 -2.35 -17.92
C ARG A 28 -5.59 -2.49 -18.79
N GLU A 29 -5.50 -3.20 -19.91
CA GLU A 29 -6.60 -3.39 -20.85
C GLU A 29 -7.83 -4.06 -20.21
N ASN A 30 -7.60 -4.95 -19.25
CA ASN A 30 -8.67 -5.63 -18.53
C ASN A 30 -9.07 -4.94 -17.21
N GLY A 31 -8.41 -3.83 -16.84
CA GLY A 31 -8.67 -3.09 -15.61
C GLY A 31 -8.45 -3.92 -14.35
N VAL A 32 -7.41 -4.78 -14.37
CA VAL A 32 -7.05 -5.68 -13.26
C VAL A 32 -5.89 -5.07 -12.48
N CYS A 33 -6.03 -4.97 -11.17
CA CYS A 33 -4.95 -4.54 -10.29
C CYS A 33 -3.99 -5.69 -9.99
N SER A 34 -2.74 -5.36 -9.65
CA SER A 34 -1.73 -6.31 -9.19
C SER A 34 -1.28 -5.95 -7.80
N ALA A 35 -1.56 -6.81 -6.82
CA ALA A 35 -1.06 -6.70 -5.47
C ALA A 35 0.30 -7.42 -5.39
N ILE A 36 1.36 -6.64 -5.15
CA ILE A 36 2.75 -7.07 -5.23
C ILE A 36 3.53 -6.63 -4.00
N TRP A 37 4.62 -7.31 -3.72
CA TRP A 37 5.61 -6.87 -2.74
C TRP A 37 6.63 -5.92 -3.37
N ALA A 38 7.22 -5.05 -2.54
CA ALA A 38 8.26 -4.14 -3.00
C ALA A 38 9.58 -4.85 -3.31
N ASP A 39 9.96 -5.84 -2.51
CA ASP A 39 11.28 -6.47 -2.60
C ASP A 39 11.31 -7.94 -2.12
N TRP A 40 10.17 -8.59 -1.97
CA TRP A 40 10.10 -9.99 -1.54
C TRP A 40 10.22 -10.94 -2.74
N TYR A 41 11.41 -11.05 -3.30
CA TYR A 41 11.71 -12.00 -4.37
C TYR A 41 12.62 -13.13 -3.86
N GLY A 42 12.55 -14.28 -4.49
CA GLY A 42 13.45 -15.40 -4.25
C GLY A 42 13.28 -16.13 -2.90
N PHE A 43 12.34 -15.73 -2.04
CA PHE A 43 12.13 -16.40 -0.76
C PHE A 43 11.40 -17.75 -0.86
N LYS A 44 10.77 -17.99 -2.00
CA LYS A 44 10.15 -19.27 -2.40
C LYS A 44 10.15 -19.38 -3.92
N MET A 45 9.95 -20.58 -4.45
CA MET A 45 10.03 -20.85 -5.90
C MET A 45 9.11 -19.96 -6.73
N GLU A 46 7.87 -19.73 -6.27
CA GLU A 46 6.88 -18.90 -6.97
C GLU A 46 7.28 -17.41 -7.03
N ALA A 47 8.19 -16.97 -6.18
CA ALA A 47 8.68 -15.60 -6.15
C ALA A 47 10.10 -15.46 -6.75
N TYR A 48 10.62 -16.51 -7.40
CA TYR A 48 11.99 -16.52 -7.89
C TYR A 48 12.21 -15.51 -9.03
N ASP A 49 11.25 -15.34 -9.92
CA ASP A 49 11.30 -14.39 -11.05
C ASP A 49 10.81 -12.98 -10.71
N GLY A 50 10.56 -12.70 -9.43
CA GLY A 50 10.22 -11.37 -8.97
C GLY A 50 11.37 -10.39 -9.17
N ILE A 51 11.04 -9.15 -9.50
CA ILE A 51 12.01 -8.06 -9.66
C ILE A 51 11.60 -6.85 -8.81
N LEU A 52 12.58 -6.08 -8.36
CA LEU A 52 12.35 -4.87 -7.54
C LEU A 52 11.57 -3.79 -8.30
N GLU A 53 11.70 -3.76 -9.61
CA GLU A 53 11.14 -2.76 -10.52
C GLU A 53 9.70 -3.09 -10.97
N ASN A 54 9.11 -4.18 -10.48
CA ASN A 54 7.78 -4.66 -10.90
C ASN A 54 6.72 -3.54 -10.85
N ALA A 55 6.62 -2.82 -9.72
CA ALA A 55 5.70 -1.70 -9.58
C ALA A 55 5.94 -0.59 -10.61
N ALA A 56 7.20 -0.26 -10.88
CA ALA A 56 7.57 0.80 -11.80
C ALA A 56 7.22 0.46 -13.25
N TYR A 57 7.46 -0.78 -13.67
CA TYR A 57 7.07 -1.23 -15.01
C TYR A 57 5.54 -1.25 -15.18
N LEU A 58 4.82 -1.75 -14.18
CA LEU A 58 3.35 -1.73 -14.19
C LEU A 58 2.79 -0.31 -14.27
N GLN A 59 3.32 0.60 -13.45
CA GLN A 59 2.92 2.01 -13.46
C GLN A 59 3.19 2.67 -14.82
N ARG A 60 4.35 2.40 -15.41
CA ARG A 60 4.70 2.91 -16.76
C ARG A 60 3.74 2.42 -17.84
N GLU A 61 3.29 1.19 -17.77
CA GLU A 61 2.28 0.62 -18.67
C GLU A 61 0.85 1.11 -18.36
N GLY A 62 0.66 1.89 -17.29
CA GLY A 62 -0.66 2.38 -16.87
C GLY A 62 -1.53 1.33 -16.18
N ALA A 63 -0.94 0.24 -15.71
CA ALA A 63 -1.63 -0.79 -14.94
C ALA A 63 -1.85 -0.37 -13.49
N CYS A 64 -2.90 -0.92 -12.86
CA CYS A 64 -3.21 -0.67 -11.46
C CYS A 64 -2.25 -1.43 -10.54
N VAL A 65 -1.41 -0.70 -9.81
CA VAL A 65 -0.44 -1.24 -8.83
C VAL A 65 -1.00 -1.13 -7.43
N VAL A 66 -0.86 -2.19 -6.64
CA VAL A 66 -1.10 -2.19 -5.19
C VAL A 66 0.14 -2.77 -4.50
N ILE A 67 0.71 -2.00 -3.59
CA ILE A 67 1.77 -2.53 -2.69
C ILE A 67 1.09 -3.10 -1.46
N HIS A 68 1.36 -4.37 -1.17
CA HIS A 68 0.86 -5.04 0.04
C HIS A 68 2.00 -5.62 0.87
N SER A 69 1.75 -5.95 2.15
CA SER A 69 2.79 -6.48 3.02
C SER A 69 2.74 -8.01 3.16
N ASP A 70 1.56 -8.59 3.23
CA ASP A 70 1.35 -10.00 3.58
C ASP A 70 2.09 -10.41 4.87
N SER A 71 2.23 -9.45 5.80
CA SER A 71 2.97 -9.58 7.03
C SER A 71 2.34 -8.73 8.13
N ASP A 72 2.11 -9.33 9.30
CA ASP A 72 1.60 -8.67 10.49
C ASP A 72 2.55 -7.58 11.03
N GLN A 73 3.85 -7.77 10.85
CA GLN A 73 4.87 -6.80 11.24
C GLN A 73 5.10 -5.74 10.17
N GLY A 74 5.03 -6.12 8.89
CA GLY A 74 5.31 -5.24 7.75
C GLY A 74 4.19 -4.26 7.43
N ILE A 75 2.92 -4.61 7.73
CA ILE A 75 1.74 -3.83 7.36
C ILE A 75 1.79 -2.37 7.87
N GLN A 76 2.36 -2.14 9.04
CA GLN A 76 2.50 -0.81 9.62
C GLN A 76 3.51 0.10 8.88
N ARG A 77 4.23 -0.43 7.89
CA ARG A 77 5.30 0.26 7.15
C ARG A 77 5.06 0.28 5.63
N LEU A 78 3.82 0.16 5.19
CA LEU A 78 3.50 0.14 3.75
C LEU A 78 3.98 1.39 3.00
N ASN A 79 4.03 2.53 3.66
CA ASN A 79 4.62 3.75 3.11
C ASN A 79 6.10 3.56 2.73
N GLN A 80 6.86 2.84 3.56
CA GLN A 80 8.27 2.53 3.28
C GLN A 80 8.40 1.48 2.17
N GLU A 81 7.50 0.51 2.11
CA GLU A 81 7.44 -0.48 1.02
C GLU A 81 7.18 0.23 -0.32
N ALA A 82 6.22 1.15 -0.37
CA ALA A 82 5.95 1.95 -1.55
C ALA A 82 7.16 2.81 -1.97
N ALA A 83 7.85 3.42 -1.00
CA ALA A 83 9.07 4.20 -1.25
C ALA A 83 10.21 3.33 -1.81
N LYS A 84 10.39 2.10 -1.34
CA LYS A 84 11.38 1.15 -1.88
C LYS A 84 11.09 0.82 -3.34
N ALA A 85 9.83 0.53 -3.67
CA ALA A 85 9.41 0.25 -5.04
C ALA A 85 9.60 1.45 -5.97
N GLN A 86 9.31 2.67 -5.51
CA GLN A 86 9.61 3.90 -6.24
C GLN A 86 11.11 4.05 -6.50
N ALA A 87 11.94 3.84 -5.47
CA ALA A 87 13.39 3.93 -5.60
C ALA A 87 13.96 2.89 -6.58
N ALA A 88 13.35 1.69 -6.65
CA ALA A 88 13.69 0.71 -7.67
C ALA A 88 13.43 1.23 -9.08
N GLY A 89 12.28 1.85 -9.32
CA GLY A 89 11.97 2.49 -10.60
C GLY A 89 12.97 3.56 -11.00
N ARG A 90 13.35 4.43 -10.07
CA ARG A 90 14.36 5.49 -10.32
C ARG A 90 15.71 4.92 -10.78
N ARG A 91 16.14 3.77 -10.23
CA ARG A 91 17.39 3.11 -10.64
C ARG A 91 17.41 2.67 -12.11
N VAL A 92 16.26 2.42 -12.68
CA VAL A 92 16.10 2.02 -14.10
C VAL A 92 15.55 3.15 -14.98
N GLY A 93 15.59 4.40 -14.47
CA GLY A 93 15.19 5.58 -15.22
C GLY A 93 13.67 5.81 -15.32
N ILE A 94 12.87 5.15 -14.48
CA ILE A 94 11.44 5.38 -14.39
C ILE A 94 11.17 6.24 -13.15
N ASP A 95 10.90 7.51 -13.36
CA ASP A 95 10.53 8.44 -12.30
C ASP A 95 9.00 8.45 -12.13
N ILE A 96 8.53 8.21 -10.91
CA ILE A 96 7.13 8.09 -10.56
C ILE A 96 6.80 9.17 -9.53
N PRO A 97 5.80 10.02 -9.80
CA PRO A 97 5.36 11.05 -8.85
C PRO A 97 4.93 10.46 -7.51
N ASP A 98 5.25 11.13 -6.41
CA ASP A 98 4.92 10.67 -5.05
C ASP A 98 3.41 10.45 -4.85
N ALA A 99 2.56 11.27 -5.49
CA ALA A 99 1.11 11.09 -5.46
C ALA A 99 0.67 9.72 -6.04
N ASP A 100 1.31 9.27 -7.13
CA ASP A 100 1.04 7.97 -7.72
C ASP A 100 1.51 6.84 -6.79
N VAL A 101 2.67 7.01 -6.17
CA VAL A 101 3.21 6.06 -5.19
C VAL A 101 2.28 5.91 -3.98
N ILE A 102 1.77 7.01 -3.45
CA ILE A 102 0.78 6.98 -2.37
C ILE A 102 -0.51 6.29 -2.82
N SER A 103 -0.92 6.45 -4.07
CA SER A 103 -2.10 5.75 -4.60
C SER A 103 -1.96 4.23 -4.57
N TRP A 104 -0.75 3.68 -4.65
CA TRP A 104 -0.51 2.23 -4.58
C TRP A 104 -0.92 1.60 -3.24
N ILE A 105 -0.91 2.38 -2.17
CA ILE A 105 -1.26 1.93 -0.80
C ILE A 105 -2.59 2.53 -0.31
N THR A 106 -3.29 3.26 -1.15
CA THR A 106 -4.57 3.93 -0.82
C THR A 106 -5.62 3.69 -1.91
N LEU A 107 -5.74 4.57 -2.89
CA LEU A 107 -6.78 4.55 -3.90
C LEU A 107 -6.78 3.27 -4.74
N ASN A 108 -5.61 2.76 -5.13
CA ASN A 108 -5.53 1.54 -5.93
C ASN A 108 -5.94 0.30 -5.12
N ALA A 109 -5.63 0.25 -3.82
CA ALA A 109 -6.15 -0.79 -2.93
C ALA A 109 -7.68 -0.73 -2.84
N ALA A 110 -8.25 0.48 -2.70
CA ALA A 110 -9.71 0.67 -2.72
C ALA A 110 -10.34 0.24 -4.06
N ARG A 111 -9.69 0.52 -5.19
CA ARG A 111 -10.12 0.05 -6.53
C ARG A 111 -10.10 -1.46 -6.64
N ALA A 112 -9.03 -2.12 -6.18
CA ALA A 112 -8.93 -3.57 -6.20
C ALA A 112 -10.06 -4.24 -5.39
N MET A 113 -10.49 -3.59 -4.31
CA MET A 113 -11.60 -4.04 -3.45
C MET A 113 -12.99 -3.57 -3.95
N GLY A 114 -13.07 -2.70 -4.93
CA GLY A 114 -14.33 -2.15 -5.45
C GLY A 114 -15.00 -1.13 -4.53
N ILE A 115 -14.25 -0.48 -3.64
CA ILE A 115 -14.75 0.52 -2.66
C ILE A 115 -14.18 1.92 -2.89
N ASP A 116 -13.55 2.15 -4.03
CA ASP A 116 -12.89 3.42 -4.39
C ASP A 116 -13.85 4.63 -4.47
N LYS A 117 -15.15 4.38 -4.57
CA LYS A 117 -16.18 5.43 -4.44
C LYS A 117 -16.46 5.83 -2.99
N MET A 118 -16.06 4.99 -2.03
CA MET A 118 -16.31 5.21 -0.60
C MET A 118 -15.09 5.73 0.13
N THR A 119 -13.89 5.28 -0.24
CA THR A 119 -12.63 5.62 0.44
C THR A 119 -11.43 5.58 -0.52
N GLY A 120 -10.21 5.74 -0.01
CA GLY A 120 -8.94 5.63 -0.73
C GLY A 120 -8.43 6.95 -1.31
N SER A 121 -9.20 8.03 -1.27
CA SER A 121 -8.78 9.37 -1.68
C SER A 121 -9.49 10.46 -0.87
N LEU A 122 -8.86 11.62 -0.77
CA LEU A 122 -9.41 12.79 -0.07
C LEU A 122 -10.31 13.58 -1.04
N GLU A 123 -11.55 13.15 -1.14
CA GLU A 123 -12.57 13.78 -1.99
C GLU A 123 -13.86 14.02 -1.21
N PRO A 124 -14.59 15.13 -1.46
CA PRO A 124 -15.87 15.38 -0.83
C PRO A 124 -16.85 14.21 -1.05
N GLY A 125 -17.47 13.76 0.03
CA GLY A 125 -18.44 12.65 0.01
C GLY A 125 -17.85 11.27 0.24
N LYS A 126 -16.54 11.12 0.34
CA LYS A 126 -15.89 9.88 0.78
C LYS A 126 -15.68 9.85 2.29
N MET A 127 -15.44 8.67 2.83
CA MET A 127 -15.05 8.47 4.22
C MET A 127 -13.78 9.27 4.52
N ALA A 128 -13.78 9.93 5.67
CA ALA A 128 -12.64 10.71 6.11
C ALA A 128 -11.59 9.81 6.80
N ASP A 129 -11.00 8.91 6.01
CA ASP A 129 -9.85 8.09 6.39
C ASP A 129 -8.58 8.89 6.08
N VAL A 130 -8.00 9.54 7.09
CA VAL A 130 -6.93 10.51 6.92
C VAL A 130 -5.76 10.21 7.84
N VAL A 131 -4.56 10.28 7.31
CA VAL A 131 -3.32 10.21 8.09
C VAL A 131 -2.56 11.53 7.96
N LEU A 132 -2.32 12.18 9.09
CA LEU A 132 -1.44 13.35 9.17
C LEU A 132 -0.03 12.89 9.51
N TRP A 133 0.93 13.28 8.69
CA TRP A 133 2.35 12.97 8.85
C TRP A 133 3.14 14.20 9.30
N ASN A 134 4.22 14.00 10.05
CA ASN A 134 5.15 15.07 10.44
C ASN A 134 6.13 15.49 9.33
N GLY A 135 6.03 14.91 8.15
CA GLY A 135 6.87 15.17 7.00
C GLY A 135 6.45 14.35 5.79
N ASP A 136 7.35 14.14 4.85
CA ASP A 136 7.11 13.32 3.68
C ASP A 136 6.77 11.87 4.09
N PRO A 137 5.58 11.34 3.76
CA PRO A 137 5.17 9.99 4.13
C PRO A 137 6.06 8.88 3.53
N LEU A 138 6.77 9.16 2.43
CA LEU A 138 7.69 8.21 1.79
C LEU A 138 9.08 8.19 2.46
N SER A 139 9.33 9.08 3.41
CA SER A 139 10.57 9.09 4.19
C SER A 139 10.52 8.13 5.38
N VAL A 140 11.61 7.38 5.60
CA VAL A 140 11.78 6.53 6.79
C VAL A 140 11.85 7.32 8.10
N TYR A 141 12.08 8.62 8.03
CA TYR A 141 12.13 9.51 9.20
C TYR A 141 10.75 10.05 9.59
N SER A 142 9.79 10.02 8.68
CA SER A 142 8.44 10.52 8.92
C SER A 142 7.62 9.52 9.73
N ARG A 143 6.71 10.06 10.53
CA ARG A 143 5.79 9.27 11.37
C ARG A 143 4.40 9.88 11.30
N PRO A 144 3.34 9.05 11.40
CA PRO A 144 2.00 9.57 11.56
C PRO A 144 1.89 10.32 12.90
N GLU A 145 1.34 11.52 12.85
CA GLU A 145 0.99 12.30 14.04
C GLU A 145 -0.45 12.03 14.48
N LYS A 146 -1.36 11.92 13.51
CA LYS A 146 -2.77 11.64 13.79
C LYS A 146 -3.35 10.75 12.69
N VAL A 147 -4.33 9.92 13.10
CA VAL A 147 -5.08 9.06 12.19
C VAL A 147 -6.57 9.21 12.48
N TRP A 148 -7.33 9.50 11.45
CA TRP A 148 -8.79 9.47 11.48
C TRP A 148 -9.30 8.31 10.64
N ILE A 149 -10.34 7.64 11.14
CA ILE A 149 -11.09 6.61 10.41
C ILE A 149 -12.55 7.08 10.41
N ASP A 150 -13.10 7.25 9.22
CA ASP A 150 -14.46 7.78 9.03
C ASP A 150 -14.72 9.08 9.84
N GLY A 151 -13.70 9.94 9.88
CA GLY A 151 -13.73 11.21 10.61
C GLY A 151 -13.50 11.12 12.12
N ALA A 152 -13.48 9.92 12.71
CA ALA A 152 -13.18 9.73 14.12
C ALA A 152 -11.66 9.70 14.36
N LEU A 153 -11.15 10.52 15.28
CA LEU A 153 -9.74 10.52 15.67
C LEU A 153 -9.41 9.24 16.44
N MET A 154 -8.69 8.32 15.80
CA MET A 154 -8.34 7.00 16.36
C MET A 154 -6.95 6.98 16.99
N TYR A 155 -6.02 7.75 16.45
CA TYR A 155 -4.64 7.82 16.93
C TYR A 155 -4.20 9.29 17.01
N ASP A 156 -3.51 9.63 18.10
CA ASP A 156 -2.80 10.90 18.28
C ASP A 156 -1.48 10.62 19.00
N ALA A 157 -0.36 10.89 18.34
CA ALA A 157 0.98 10.63 18.86
C ALA A 157 1.29 11.38 20.18
N LEU A 158 0.60 12.51 20.40
CA LEU A 158 0.79 13.36 21.60
C LEU A 158 -0.19 13.01 22.73
N ASP A 159 -1.26 12.26 22.44
CA ASP A 159 -2.23 11.83 23.45
C ASP A 159 -1.95 10.40 23.89
N ARG A 160 -1.48 10.24 25.12
CA ARG A 160 -1.18 8.90 25.70
C ARG A 160 -2.39 7.96 25.70
N LYS A 161 -3.61 8.47 25.73
CA LYS A 161 -4.83 7.67 25.70
C LYS A 161 -5.19 7.15 24.31
N ARG A 162 -4.61 7.74 23.26
CA ARG A 162 -4.91 7.45 21.84
C ARG A 162 -3.75 6.85 21.05
N ARG A 163 -2.62 6.61 21.68
CA ARG A 163 -1.49 5.90 21.09
C ARG A 163 -1.40 4.49 21.66
N PRO A 164 -1.06 3.48 20.87
CA PRO A 164 -0.78 2.15 21.41
C PRO A 164 0.43 2.19 22.33
N VAL A 165 0.41 1.38 23.36
CA VAL A 165 1.53 1.14 24.24
C VAL A 165 2.40 0.04 23.61
N SER A 166 3.70 0.27 23.51
CA SER A 166 4.66 -0.73 23.04
C SER A 166 4.80 -1.87 24.06
N ASP A 167 4.98 -3.09 23.59
CA ASP A 167 5.27 -4.24 24.45
C ASP A 167 6.52 -4.01 25.34
N PHE A 168 7.46 -3.18 24.88
CA PHE A 168 8.61 -2.78 25.66
C PHE A 168 8.28 -1.84 26.83
N GLU A 169 7.13 -1.19 26.80
CA GLU A 169 6.64 -0.30 27.87
C GLU A 169 5.74 -1.05 28.86
N LEU A 170 5.25 -2.24 28.51
CA LEU A 170 4.44 -3.06 29.39
C LEU A 170 5.25 -3.51 30.61
N GLY A 171 4.71 -3.26 31.78
CA GLY A 171 5.35 -3.60 33.05
C GLY A 171 6.37 -2.57 33.57
N GLN A 172 6.58 -1.47 32.87
CA GLN A 172 7.36 -0.34 33.41
C GLN A 172 6.49 0.48 34.36
N PRO A 173 6.95 0.74 35.63
CA PRO A 173 6.18 1.52 36.58
C PRO A 173 5.81 2.93 36.03
N GLY A 174 4.52 3.22 35.95
CA GLY A 174 4.00 4.54 35.50
C GLY A 174 4.02 4.78 33.99
N GLU A 175 4.55 3.85 33.19
CA GLU A 175 4.53 3.89 31.74
C GLU A 175 3.54 2.83 31.21
N GLY A 176 2.59 3.21 30.39
CA GLY A 176 1.57 2.31 29.90
C GLY A 176 0.29 2.21 30.74
N ASP A 177 0.31 2.63 32.00
CA ASP A 177 -0.87 2.76 32.80
C ASP A 177 -1.68 3.98 32.36
N VAL A 178 -2.61 3.74 31.44
CA VAL A 178 -3.64 4.73 31.11
C VAL A 178 -4.67 4.71 32.24
N LYS A 179 -4.53 5.64 33.20
CA LYS A 179 -5.55 5.91 34.21
C LYS A 179 -6.66 6.77 33.64
#